data_b33021896b26e456abccc849c1713f15
#
_entry.id   b33021896b26e456abccc849c1713f15
#
_cell.length_a   1.000
_cell.length_b   1.000
_cell.length_c   1.000
_cell.angle_alpha   90.00
_cell.angle_beta   90.00
_cell.angle_gamma   90.00
#
_symmetry.space_group_name_H-M   'P 1'
#
loop_
_entity.id
_entity.type
_entity.pdbx_description
1 polymer ?
#
loop_
_entity_poly.entity_id
_entity_poly.type
_entity_poly.pdbx_seq_one_letter_code
_entity_poly.pdbx_strand_id
1 'polypeptide(L)'
;MSASDSNDHSIGGPSPWVTRWAERVRAGGTVLDVACGAGRHTRYFASRGCTVEAVDRDAVALDGLRGVSGVHTTVADIESGPWPYASQTFDAVVVTHYLHRPLLPELLAALAPNGVLIYETFALGNERFGRPSNPAFLLQPGELLELVRGRLHVVAYEDVLLDIPKPAMVQRLCATN
;
A
#
# COMPACT_ATOMS: atom_id res chain seq x y z
N MET A 1 26.81 -31.76 14.12
CA MET A 1 26.80 -30.69 13.09
C MET A 1 25.36 -30.43 12.76
N SER A 2 24.74 -29.48 13.43
CA SER A 2 23.35 -29.09 13.24
C SER A 2 23.34 -27.87 12.33
N ALA A 3 22.81 -28.03 11.14
CA ALA A 3 22.51 -26.93 10.26
C ALA A 3 21.32 -26.17 10.87
N SER A 4 21.54 -24.95 11.29
CA SER A 4 20.50 -24.00 11.65
C SER A 4 19.83 -23.53 10.35
N ASP A 5 18.64 -24.05 10.06
CA ASP A 5 17.74 -23.46 9.08
C ASP A 5 17.32 -22.08 9.60
N SER A 6 18.08 -21.08 9.22
CA SER A 6 17.66 -19.68 9.32
C SER A 6 16.53 -19.48 8.29
N ASN A 7 15.31 -19.46 8.80
CA ASN A 7 14.12 -19.10 8.07
C ASN A 7 14.22 -17.61 7.70
N ASP A 8 15.01 -17.32 6.66
CA ASP A 8 15.14 -16.01 6.07
C ASP A 8 13.81 -15.68 5.34
N HIS A 9 12.86 -15.13 6.08
CA HIS A 9 11.70 -14.47 5.50
C HIS A 9 12.20 -13.17 4.85
N SER A 10 12.89 -13.30 3.71
CA SER A 10 13.32 -12.13 2.94
C SER A 10 12.10 -11.28 2.66
N ILE A 11 12.06 -10.11 3.27
CA ILE A 11 11.08 -9.07 2.94
C ILE A 11 11.31 -8.78 1.47
N GLY A 12 10.38 -9.20 0.61
CA GLY A 12 10.48 -8.97 -0.83
C GLY A 12 10.69 -7.49 -1.13
N GLY A 13 11.30 -7.17 -2.27
CA GLY A 13 11.49 -5.78 -2.68
C GLY A 13 10.17 -5.02 -2.83
N PRO A 14 10.23 -3.68 -2.90
CA PRO A 14 9.05 -2.87 -3.14
C PRO A 14 8.42 -3.20 -4.51
N SER A 15 7.10 -3.01 -4.63
CA SER A 15 6.39 -3.20 -5.89
C SER A 15 6.99 -2.33 -7.00
N PRO A 16 7.16 -2.86 -8.22
CA PRO A 16 7.56 -2.04 -9.38
C PRO A 16 6.60 -0.90 -9.67
N TRP A 17 5.30 -1.05 -9.37
CA TRP A 17 4.33 0.03 -9.48
C TRP A 17 4.62 1.15 -8.49
N VAL A 18 4.85 0.82 -7.23
CA VAL A 18 5.19 1.79 -6.20
C VAL A 18 6.51 2.52 -6.54
N THR A 19 7.55 1.78 -6.94
CA THR A 19 8.85 2.39 -7.30
C THR A 19 8.75 3.31 -8.51
N ARG A 20 7.94 2.93 -9.52
CA ARG A 20 7.70 3.74 -10.71
C ARG A 20 7.12 5.13 -10.37
N TRP A 21 6.21 5.20 -9.41
CA TRP A 21 5.49 6.42 -9.10
C TRP A 21 6.01 7.16 -7.85
N ALA A 22 6.98 6.57 -7.16
CA ALA A 22 7.56 7.17 -5.96
C ALA A 22 8.22 8.54 -6.21
N GLU A 23 8.64 8.84 -7.43
CA GLU A 23 9.22 10.13 -7.79
C GLU A 23 8.20 11.28 -7.76
N ARG A 24 6.92 10.96 -7.78
CA ARG A 24 5.85 11.96 -7.60
C ARG A 24 5.67 12.39 -6.16
N VAL A 25 6.20 11.65 -5.23
CA VAL A 25 6.23 12.03 -3.81
C VAL A 25 7.34 13.05 -3.62
N ARG A 26 7.01 14.21 -3.07
CA ARG A 26 8.01 15.27 -2.89
C ARG A 26 9.15 14.81 -1.98
N ALA A 27 10.34 15.31 -2.23
CA ALA A 27 11.51 15.02 -1.41
C ALA A 27 11.27 15.41 0.05
N GLY A 28 11.60 14.52 0.99
CA GLY A 28 11.34 14.73 2.42
C GLY A 28 9.85 14.73 2.81
N GLY A 29 8.98 14.33 1.90
CA GLY A 29 7.53 14.30 2.12
C GLY A 29 7.09 13.26 3.14
N THR A 30 5.83 13.35 3.55
CA THR A 30 5.18 12.40 4.46
C THR A 30 4.43 11.33 3.68
N VAL A 31 4.60 10.07 4.05
CA VAL A 31 3.98 8.91 3.40
C VAL A 31 3.19 8.11 4.41
N LEU A 32 1.96 7.74 4.08
CA LEU A 32 1.18 6.77 4.82
C LEU A 32 1.23 5.42 4.09
N ASP A 33 1.81 4.41 4.70
CA ASP A 33 1.85 3.03 4.20
C ASP A 33 0.77 2.20 4.92
N VAL A 34 -0.32 1.91 4.20
CA VAL A 34 -1.53 1.31 4.76
C VAL A 34 -1.50 -0.21 4.66
N ALA A 35 -1.76 -0.90 5.77
CA ALA A 35 -1.64 -2.35 5.88
C ALA A 35 -0.24 -2.80 5.42
N CYS A 36 0.78 -2.17 5.99
CA CYS A 36 2.16 -2.20 5.50
C CYS A 36 2.85 -3.56 5.67
N GLY A 37 2.28 -4.46 6.50
CA GLY A 37 2.90 -5.73 6.83
C GLY A 37 4.31 -5.55 7.40
N ALA A 38 5.28 -6.28 6.88
CA ALA A 38 6.68 -6.16 7.29
C ALA A 38 7.39 -4.89 6.76
N GLY A 39 6.67 -3.98 6.09
CA GLY A 39 7.14 -2.65 5.74
C GLY A 39 8.12 -2.57 4.57
N ARG A 40 7.95 -3.37 3.52
CA ARG A 40 8.80 -3.29 2.32
C ARG A 40 8.74 -1.91 1.64
N HIS A 41 7.56 -1.30 1.57
CA HIS A 41 7.38 0.03 1.00
C HIS A 41 7.75 1.12 2.02
N THR A 42 7.45 0.89 3.29
CA THR A 42 7.90 1.75 4.41
C THR A 42 9.40 1.99 4.35
N ARG A 43 10.20 0.90 4.29
CA ARG A 43 11.68 0.99 4.19
C ARG A 43 12.13 1.69 2.91
N TYR A 44 11.45 1.41 1.82
CA TYR A 44 11.76 2.03 0.54
C TYR A 44 11.59 3.55 0.58
N PHE A 45 10.46 4.07 1.08
CA PHE A 45 10.25 5.51 1.18
C PHE A 45 11.15 6.17 2.23
N ALA A 46 11.40 5.50 3.36
CA ALA A 46 12.34 5.98 4.37
C ALA A 46 13.76 6.12 3.80
N SER A 47 14.22 5.16 3.00
CA SER A 47 15.54 5.23 2.32
C SER A 47 15.64 6.37 1.30
N ARG A 48 14.50 6.90 0.84
CA ARG A 48 14.41 8.08 -0.03
C ARG A 48 14.29 9.40 0.76
N GLY A 49 14.43 9.34 2.07
CA GLY A 49 14.37 10.51 2.95
C GLY A 49 12.95 10.98 3.30
N CYS A 50 11.92 10.18 3.03
CA CYS A 50 10.56 10.48 3.46
C CYS A 50 10.37 10.15 4.94
N THR A 51 9.44 10.85 5.60
CA THR A 51 8.89 10.41 6.88
C THR A 51 7.70 9.50 6.61
N VAL A 52 7.71 8.29 7.17
CA VAL A 52 6.69 7.28 6.88
C VAL A 52 5.90 6.92 8.13
N GLU A 53 4.58 7.06 8.05
CA GLU A 53 3.63 6.45 8.98
C GLU A 53 3.24 5.08 8.43
N ALA A 54 3.56 4.02 9.16
CA ALA A 54 3.30 2.64 8.79
C ALA A 54 2.24 2.04 9.72
N VAL A 55 1.09 1.66 9.18
CA VAL A 55 -0.01 1.09 9.96
C VAL A 55 -0.30 -0.34 9.55
N ASP A 56 -0.38 -1.22 10.54
CA ASP A 56 -0.82 -2.60 10.38
C ASP A 56 -1.43 -3.10 11.71
N ARG A 57 -2.24 -4.15 11.64
CA ARG A 57 -2.75 -4.83 12.83
C ARG A 57 -1.73 -5.83 13.41
N ASP A 58 -0.76 -6.26 12.63
CA ASP A 58 0.26 -7.22 13.04
C ASP A 58 1.44 -6.52 13.73
N ALA A 59 1.39 -6.49 15.05
CA ALA A 59 2.45 -5.91 15.87
C ALA A 59 3.82 -6.59 15.67
N VAL A 60 3.84 -7.89 15.37
CA VAL A 60 5.08 -8.63 15.14
C VAL A 60 5.74 -8.20 13.82
N ALA A 61 4.93 -8.01 12.77
CA ALA A 61 5.42 -7.49 11.50
C ALA A 61 6.01 -6.08 11.65
N LEU A 62 5.34 -5.22 12.44
CA LEU A 62 5.80 -3.84 12.71
C LEU A 62 7.06 -3.79 13.58
N ASP A 63 7.31 -4.78 14.44
CA ASP A 63 8.54 -4.82 15.26
C ASP A 63 9.81 -4.81 14.40
N GLY A 64 9.76 -5.37 13.22
CA GLY A 64 10.84 -5.31 12.24
C GLY A 64 11.19 -3.90 11.75
N LEU A 65 10.31 -2.92 11.95
CA LEU A 65 10.52 -1.51 11.56
C LEU A 65 11.11 -0.66 12.68
N ARG A 66 11.26 -1.19 13.90
CA ARG A 66 11.84 -0.46 15.04
C ARG A 66 13.25 0.03 14.72
N GLY A 67 13.49 1.31 15.01
CA GLY A 67 14.81 1.93 14.79
C GLY A 67 15.12 2.30 13.35
N VAL A 68 14.21 2.07 12.40
CA VAL A 68 14.35 2.60 11.03
C VAL A 68 14.13 4.11 11.08
N SER A 69 15.14 4.87 10.68
CA SER A 69 15.08 6.33 10.70
C SER A 69 13.95 6.86 9.82
N GLY A 70 13.19 7.83 10.33
CA GLY A 70 12.07 8.43 9.59
C GLY A 70 10.80 7.57 9.54
N VAL A 71 10.74 6.46 10.29
CA VAL A 71 9.57 5.58 10.34
C VAL A 71 8.88 5.66 11.69
N HIS A 72 7.58 5.88 11.66
CA HIS A 72 6.66 5.76 12.80
C HIS A 72 5.71 4.59 12.53
N THR A 73 5.48 3.75 13.54
CA THR A 73 4.61 2.58 13.40
C THR A 73 3.39 2.70 14.29
N THR A 74 2.23 2.36 13.74
CA THR A 74 0.95 2.32 14.46
C THR A 74 0.35 0.93 14.37
N VAL A 75 0.21 0.26 15.51
CA VAL A 75 -0.53 -1.01 15.58
C VAL A 75 -2.01 -0.67 15.68
N ALA A 76 -2.79 -0.95 14.65
CA ALA A 76 -4.22 -0.68 14.63
C ALA A 76 -4.97 -1.65 13.71
N ASP A 77 -6.13 -2.11 14.16
CA ASP A 77 -7.11 -2.75 13.29
C ASP A 77 -7.97 -1.65 12.61
N ILE A 78 -7.57 -1.29 11.40
CA ILE A 78 -8.23 -0.24 10.61
C ILE A 78 -9.53 -0.69 9.94
N GLU A 79 -9.92 -1.96 10.07
CA GLU A 79 -11.19 -2.48 9.55
C GLU A 79 -12.31 -2.40 10.58
N SER A 80 -12.02 -2.64 11.85
CA SER A 80 -13.01 -2.66 12.93
C SER A 80 -12.80 -1.60 14.00
N GLY A 81 -11.60 -0.99 14.06
CA GLY A 81 -11.26 0.09 14.98
C GLY A 81 -11.44 1.48 14.37
N PRO A 82 -11.16 2.54 15.16
CA PRO A 82 -11.18 3.91 14.65
C PRO A 82 -10.02 4.15 13.67
N TRP A 83 -10.26 4.97 12.65
CA TRP A 83 -9.20 5.40 11.75
C TRP A 83 -8.19 6.30 12.49
N PRO A 84 -6.90 5.91 12.58
CA PRO A 84 -5.93 6.63 13.41
C PRO A 84 -5.55 8.02 12.89
N TYR A 85 -5.84 8.30 11.62
CA TYR A 85 -5.33 9.49 10.90
C TYR A 85 -6.44 10.46 10.49
N ALA A 86 -7.58 10.49 11.20
CA ALA A 86 -8.75 11.30 10.85
C ALA A 86 -8.47 12.81 10.71
N SER A 87 -7.41 13.33 11.35
CA SER A 87 -7.01 14.75 11.30
C SER A 87 -5.63 14.97 10.67
N GLN A 88 -5.09 13.96 9.99
CA GLN A 88 -3.77 14.03 9.37
C GLN A 88 -3.88 13.88 7.87
N THR A 89 -2.98 14.56 7.14
CA THR A 89 -2.83 14.40 5.70
C THR A 89 -1.38 14.11 5.33
N PHE A 90 -1.19 13.42 4.22
CA PHE A 90 0.10 12.92 3.77
C PHE A 90 0.37 13.32 2.31
N ASP A 91 1.64 13.54 1.99
CA ASP A 91 2.09 13.80 0.62
C ASP A 91 1.93 12.56 -0.27
N ALA A 92 1.89 11.37 0.33
CA ALA A 92 1.48 10.16 -0.37
C ALA A 92 0.71 9.20 0.53
N VAL A 93 -0.25 8.50 -0.06
CA VAL A 93 -0.93 7.34 0.53
C VAL A 93 -0.62 6.13 -0.35
N VAL A 94 -0.02 5.10 0.24
CA VAL A 94 0.40 3.87 -0.44
C VAL A 94 -0.39 2.69 0.09
N VAL A 95 -1.02 1.95 -0.81
CA VAL A 95 -1.81 0.76 -0.48
C VAL A 95 -1.42 -0.38 -1.42
N THR A 96 -0.95 -1.49 -0.87
CA THR A 96 -0.63 -2.66 -1.69
C THR A 96 -1.16 -3.95 -1.09
N HIS A 97 -1.74 -4.81 -1.95
CA HIS A 97 -2.29 -6.10 -1.57
C HIS A 97 -3.34 -6.03 -0.43
N TYR A 98 -4.06 -4.93 -0.36
CA TYR A 98 -5.07 -4.68 0.65
C TYR A 98 -6.32 -4.05 0.04
N LEU A 99 -7.49 -4.50 0.47
CA LEU A 99 -8.78 -3.95 0.07
C LEU A 99 -9.77 -4.05 1.22
N HIS A 100 -10.18 -2.90 1.73
CA HIS A 100 -11.30 -2.75 2.65
C HIS A 100 -12.14 -1.56 2.20
N ARG A 101 -13.26 -1.83 1.52
CA ARG A 101 -14.07 -0.80 0.86
C ARG A 101 -14.57 0.32 1.78
N PRO A 102 -15.00 0.02 3.02
CA PRO A 102 -15.41 1.08 3.95
C PRO A 102 -14.31 2.11 4.26
N LEU A 103 -13.03 1.73 4.11
CA LEU A 103 -11.88 2.61 4.37
C LEU A 103 -11.53 3.54 3.19
N LEU A 104 -12.00 3.25 1.99
CA LEU A 104 -11.61 3.98 0.78
C LEU A 104 -11.84 5.51 0.87
N PRO A 105 -12.95 6.01 1.45
CA PRO A 105 -13.13 7.46 1.65
C PRO A 105 -12.06 8.09 2.55
N GLU A 106 -11.65 7.38 3.62
CA GLU A 106 -10.64 7.84 4.56
C GLU A 106 -9.25 7.94 3.90
N LEU A 107 -8.94 6.99 3.00
CA LEU A 107 -7.68 7.02 2.24
C LEU A 107 -7.60 8.27 1.36
N LEU A 108 -8.71 8.65 0.71
CA LEU A 108 -8.76 9.87 -0.10
C LEU A 108 -8.69 11.13 0.77
N ALA A 109 -9.36 11.14 1.92
CA ALA A 109 -9.33 12.25 2.85
C ALA A 109 -7.95 12.46 3.49
N ALA A 110 -7.13 11.40 3.57
CA ALA A 110 -5.77 11.46 4.08
C ALA A 110 -4.74 12.03 3.09
N LEU A 111 -5.13 12.38 1.86
CA LEU A 111 -4.24 13.03 0.90
C LEU A 111 -4.12 14.53 1.18
N ALA A 112 -2.90 15.00 1.30
CA ALA A 112 -2.60 16.43 1.33
C ALA A 112 -2.90 17.09 -0.05
N PRO A 113 -3.05 18.40 -0.14
CA PRO A 113 -3.08 19.11 -1.43
C PRO A 113 -1.85 18.75 -2.28
N ASN A 114 -2.08 18.36 -3.53
CA ASN A 114 -1.10 17.77 -4.45
C ASN A 114 -0.51 16.42 -3.98
N GLY A 115 -1.12 15.77 -3.01
CA GLY A 115 -0.72 14.45 -2.54
C GLY A 115 -0.97 13.36 -3.60
N VAL A 116 -0.25 12.24 -3.48
CA VAL A 116 -0.26 11.15 -4.45
C VAL A 116 -0.86 9.90 -3.84
N LEU A 117 -1.88 9.33 -4.47
CA LEU A 117 -2.37 7.99 -4.17
C LEU A 117 -1.65 6.98 -5.08
N ILE A 118 -0.99 6.00 -4.46
CA ILE A 118 -0.39 4.86 -5.16
C ILE A 118 -1.08 3.59 -4.63
N TYR A 119 -1.93 3.00 -5.44
CA TYR A 119 -2.73 1.84 -5.06
C TYR A 119 -2.46 0.67 -6.02
N GLU A 120 -2.21 -0.52 -5.49
CA GLU A 120 -2.09 -1.76 -6.25
C GLU A 120 -2.66 -2.92 -5.43
N THR A 121 -3.71 -3.59 -5.94
CA THR A 121 -4.21 -4.79 -5.30
C THR A 121 -4.88 -5.74 -6.29
N PHE A 122 -5.28 -6.90 -5.80
CA PHE A 122 -5.84 -7.96 -6.62
C PHE A 122 -7.22 -7.60 -7.17
N ALA A 123 -7.49 -8.05 -8.39
CA ALA A 123 -8.74 -7.82 -9.12
C ALA A 123 -9.45 -9.13 -9.46
N LEU A 124 -10.70 -9.02 -9.87
CA LEU A 124 -11.52 -10.14 -10.31
C LEU A 124 -10.79 -10.92 -11.43
N GLY A 125 -10.79 -12.24 -11.34
CA GLY A 125 -10.00 -13.12 -12.19
C GLY A 125 -8.74 -13.67 -11.49
N ASN A 126 -8.30 -13.05 -10.37
CA ASN A 126 -7.16 -13.53 -9.59
C ASN A 126 -7.41 -14.89 -8.95
N GLU A 127 -8.66 -15.26 -8.67
CA GLU A 127 -9.05 -16.55 -8.12
C GLU A 127 -8.57 -17.74 -8.95
N ARG A 128 -8.28 -17.52 -10.24
CA ARG A 128 -7.73 -18.54 -11.16
C ARG A 128 -6.23 -18.79 -10.94
N PHE A 129 -5.55 -17.87 -10.28
CA PHE A 129 -4.10 -17.92 -10.07
C PHE A 129 -3.70 -18.18 -8.62
N GLY A 130 -4.66 -18.06 -7.69
CA GLY A 130 -4.40 -18.34 -6.28
C GLY A 130 -5.17 -17.41 -5.31
N ARG A 131 -4.52 -17.08 -4.22
CA ARG A 131 -5.13 -16.20 -3.19
C ARG A 131 -4.70 -14.75 -3.38
N PRO A 132 -5.56 -13.77 -3.04
CA PRO A 132 -6.93 -13.95 -2.56
C PRO A 132 -7.86 -14.46 -3.67
N SER A 133 -8.80 -15.32 -3.29
CA SER A 133 -9.82 -15.87 -4.18
C SER A 133 -11.25 -15.46 -3.78
N ASN A 134 -11.41 -14.90 -2.56
CA ASN A 134 -12.70 -14.39 -2.12
C ASN A 134 -13.00 -13.07 -2.87
N PRO A 135 -14.16 -12.97 -3.56
CA PRO A 135 -14.56 -11.76 -4.30
C PRO A 135 -14.59 -10.47 -3.45
N ALA A 136 -14.79 -10.58 -2.13
CA ALA A 136 -14.77 -9.44 -1.23
C ALA A 136 -13.40 -8.72 -1.20
N PHE A 137 -12.33 -9.44 -1.51
CA PHE A 137 -10.95 -8.94 -1.57
C PHE A 137 -10.44 -8.70 -3.00
N LEU A 138 -11.33 -8.77 -3.98
CA LEU A 138 -11.00 -8.56 -5.39
C LEU A 138 -11.71 -7.31 -5.90
N LEU A 139 -10.97 -6.41 -6.52
CA LEU A 139 -11.53 -5.23 -7.17
C LEU A 139 -12.38 -5.63 -8.38
N GLN A 140 -13.53 -5.00 -8.54
CA GLN A 140 -14.34 -5.11 -9.74
C GLN A 140 -13.69 -4.34 -10.89
N PRO A 141 -13.95 -4.68 -12.16
CA PRO A 141 -13.40 -3.94 -13.29
C PRO A 141 -13.63 -2.43 -13.18
N GLY A 142 -12.56 -1.65 -13.25
CA GLY A 142 -12.61 -0.19 -13.16
C GLY A 142 -12.84 0.39 -11.76
N GLU A 143 -12.92 -0.41 -10.70
CA GLU A 143 -13.30 0.07 -9.37
C GLU A 143 -12.37 1.17 -8.83
N LEU A 144 -11.06 1.10 -9.07
CA LEU A 144 -10.16 2.18 -8.66
C LEU A 144 -10.36 3.47 -9.45
N LEU A 145 -10.78 3.40 -10.72
CA LEU A 145 -11.15 4.59 -11.49
C LEU A 145 -12.42 5.25 -10.95
N GLU A 146 -13.43 4.45 -10.61
CA GLU A 146 -14.66 4.97 -10.01
C GLU A 146 -14.39 5.61 -8.65
N LEU A 147 -13.50 5.03 -7.84
CA LEU A 147 -13.10 5.58 -6.53
C LEU A 147 -12.62 7.02 -6.64
N VAL A 148 -11.80 7.33 -7.64
CA VAL A 148 -11.14 8.64 -7.78
C VAL A 148 -11.88 9.60 -8.73
N ARG A 149 -12.92 9.14 -9.39
CA ARG A 149 -13.70 9.94 -10.38
C ARG A 149 -14.17 11.26 -9.78
N GLY A 150 -13.83 12.36 -10.43
CA GLY A 150 -14.21 13.71 -10.01
C GLY A 150 -13.58 14.20 -8.70
N ARG A 151 -12.62 13.44 -8.15
CA ARG A 151 -11.92 13.77 -6.90
C ARG A 151 -10.43 13.95 -7.12
N LEU A 152 -9.79 13.03 -7.86
CA LEU A 152 -8.36 13.05 -8.13
C LEU A 152 -8.09 13.05 -9.64
N HIS A 153 -6.94 13.59 -10.01
CA HIS A 153 -6.42 13.47 -11.37
C HIS A 153 -5.70 12.13 -11.55
N VAL A 154 -6.20 11.28 -12.45
CA VAL A 154 -5.59 10.00 -12.77
C VAL A 154 -4.32 10.21 -13.59
N VAL A 155 -3.19 9.81 -13.05
CA VAL A 155 -1.88 9.85 -13.73
C VAL A 155 -1.65 8.58 -14.52
N ALA A 156 -1.98 7.43 -13.95
CA ALA A 156 -1.88 6.12 -14.58
C ALA A 156 -2.86 5.14 -13.96
N TYR A 157 -3.36 4.23 -14.77
CA TYR A 157 -4.21 3.13 -14.35
C TYR A 157 -3.93 1.91 -15.22
N GLU A 158 -3.93 0.74 -14.59
CA GLU A 158 -3.83 -0.54 -15.26
C GLU A 158 -4.80 -1.56 -14.61
N ASP A 159 -5.45 -2.36 -15.43
CA ASP A 159 -6.23 -3.54 -15.03
C ASP A 159 -5.69 -4.71 -15.85
N VAL A 160 -4.78 -5.49 -15.29
CA VAL A 160 -3.90 -6.36 -16.07
C VAL A 160 -3.57 -7.67 -15.36
N LEU A 161 -3.23 -8.67 -16.16
CA LEU A 161 -2.53 -9.86 -15.68
C LEU A 161 -1.03 -9.56 -15.58
N LEU A 162 -0.49 -9.72 -14.38
CA LEU A 162 0.97 -9.74 -14.16
C LEU A 162 1.45 -11.19 -14.23
N ASP A 163 2.61 -11.41 -14.86
CA ASP A 163 3.24 -12.72 -14.93
C ASP A 163 4.30 -12.92 -13.84
N ILE A 164 4.90 -11.84 -13.36
CA ILE A 164 6.05 -11.84 -12.43
C ILE A 164 5.66 -11.09 -11.14
N PRO A 165 6.03 -11.61 -9.96
CA PRO A 165 6.81 -12.83 -9.67
C PRO A 165 6.03 -14.14 -9.85
N LYS A 166 4.71 -14.05 -9.90
CA LYS A 166 3.76 -15.14 -10.21
C LYS A 166 2.52 -14.53 -10.86
N PRO A 167 1.78 -15.28 -11.68
CA PRO A 167 0.57 -14.78 -12.32
C PRO A 167 -0.43 -14.23 -11.30
N ALA A 168 -0.93 -13.01 -11.53
CA ALA A 168 -1.93 -12.35 -10.71
C ALA A 168 -2.72 -11.32 -11.49
N MET A 169 -4.05 -11.33 -11.36
CA MET A 169 -4.89 -10.22 -11.84
C MET A 169 -4.85 -9.08 -10.82
N VAL A 170 -4.51 -7.89 -11.28
CA VAL A 170 -4.42 -6.70 -10.43
C VAL A 170 -5.03 -5.48 -11.10
N GLN A 171 -5.54 -4.56 -10.28
CA GLN A 171 -5.70 -3.17 -10.67
C GLN A 171 -4.66 -2.32 -9.94
N ARG A 172 -4.13 -1.33 -10.64
CA ARG A 172 -3.16 -0.39 -10.09
C ARG A 172 -3.47 1.02 -10.58
N LEU A 173 -3.34 1.96 -9.66
CA LEU A 173 -3.65 3.37 -9.86
C LEU A 173 -2.55 4.24 -9.28
N CYS A 174 -2.17 5.28 -10.02
CA CYS A 174 -1.49 6.45 -9.52
C CYS A 174 -2.38 7.66 -9.83
N ALA A 175 -2.76 8.40 -8.79
CA ALA A 175 -3.59 9.60 -8.95
C ALA A 175 -3.11 10.71 -8.00
N THR A 176 -3.38 11.97 -8.35
CA THR A 176 -2.99 13.15 -7.55
C THR A 176 -4.21 13.94 -7.13
N ASN A 177 -4.15 14.50 -5.91
CA ASN A 177 -5.17 15.39 -5.38
C ASN A 177 -5.03 16.80 -5.99
#